data_02b418061020eb618edc2a537406aa1e
#
_entry.id   02b418061020eb618edc2a537406aa1e
#
_cell.length_a   1.000
_cell.length_b   1.000
_cell.length_c   1.000
_cell.angle_alpha   90.00
_cell.angle_beta   90.00
_cell.angle_gamma   90.00
#
_symmetry.space_group_name_H-M   'P 1'
#
loop_
_entity.id
_entity.type
_entity.pdbx_description
1 polymer ?
#
loop_
_entity_poly.entity_id
_entity_poly.type
_entity_poly.pdbx_seq_one_letter_code
_entity_poly.pdbx_strand_id
1 'polypeptide(L)'
;KHIIFDNLQVAFKDKSDRDLSRAYILFKTISNPIISKTLTAFVKISMWLNLPISGIIKATVYKHFCGGTTINNSQETIEKLWNSHIGTILDFSAEGKESEIDFNREMNETIASINKATSEKSIPFSVFKPTGLARFSLLEKINRNIKLSEIEEIERKTFEGRIEKICKRASDNKVPVFIDAEESWIQDT
;
A
#
# COMPACT_ATOMS: atom_id res chain seq x y z
N LYS A 1 -17.52 -5.59 29.18
CA LYS A 1 -18.15 -6.06 27.90
C LYS A 1 -17.10 -6.88 27.16
N HIS A 2 -17.40 -8.16 26.89
CA HIS A 2 -16.53 -8.97 26.05
C HIS A 2 -16.74 -8.55 24.60
N ILE A 3 -15.64 -8.32 23.88
CA ILE A 3 -15.67 -8.08 22.44
C ILE A 3 -15.82 -9.45 21.77
N ILE A 4 -16.82 -9.58 20.90
CA ILE A 4 -17.13 -10.80 20.15
C ILE A 4 -16.78 -10.54 18.68
N PHE A 5 -15.94 -11.40 18.09
CA PHE A 5 -15.48 -11.26 16.70
C PHE A 5 -16.20 -12.20 15.71
N ASP A 6 -17.11 -13.04 16.18
CA ASP A 6 -17.84 -14.05 15.40
C ASP A 6 -19.21 -13.58 14.87
N ASN A 7 -19.59 -12.33 15.20
CA ASN A 7 -20.84 -11.76 14.71
C ASN A 7 -20.68 -11.21 13.29
N LEU A 8 -21.00 -12.06 12.29
CA LEU A 8 -20.88 -11.72 10.87
C LEU A 8 -21.80 -10.56 10.46
N GLN A 9 -22.96 -10.39 11.10
CA GLN A 9 -23.86 -9.28 10.79
C GLN A 9 -23.23 -7.93 11.13
N VAL A 10 -22.48 -7.87 12.24
CA VAL A 10 -21.76 -6.67 12.61
C VAL A 10 -20.53 -6.48 11.73
N ALA A 11 -19.75 -7.53 11.50
CA ALA A 11 -18.54 -7.49 10.69
C ALA A 11 -18.76 -7.02 9.24
N PHE A 12 -19.91 -7.38 8.67
CA PHE A 12 -20.26 -7.08 7.27
C PHE A 12 -21.39 -6.05 7.13
N LYS A 13 -21.72 -5.34 8.18
CA LYS A 13 -22.82 -4.35 8.21
C LYS A 13 -22.79 -3.35 7.04
N ASP A 14 -21.59 -2.94 6.64
CA ASP A 14 -21.39 -1.93 5.60
C ASP A 14 -21.19 -2.51 4.20
N LYS A 15 -21.40 -3.83 4.05
CA LYS A 15 -21.29 -4.52 2.77
C LYS A 15 -22.71 -4.84 2.24
N SER A 16 -22.92 -4.57 0.96
CA SER A 16 -24.14 -5.05 0.28
C SER A 16 -24.05 -6.56 0.02
N ASP A 17 -25.20 -7.22 -0.14
CA ASP A 17 -25.25 -8.64 -0.54
C ASP A 17 -24.50 -8.91 -1.84
N ARG A 18 -24.47 -7.93 -2.74
CA ARG A 18 -23.71 -7.99 -3.99
C ARG A 18 -22.20 -7.96 -3.75
N ASP A 19 -21.73 -7.14 -2.81
CA ASP A 19 -20.30 -7.08 -2.45
C ASP A 19 -19.88 -8.36 -1.73
N LEU A 20 -20.71 -8.88 -0.85
CA LEU A 20 -20.48 -10.17 -0.18
C LEU A 20 -20.43 -11.34 -1.16
N SER A 21 -21.37 -11.39 -2.12
CA SER A 21 -21.37 -12.43 -3.16
C SER A 21 -20.13 -12.38 -4.03
N ARG A 22 -19.69 -11.18 -4.41
CA ARG A 22 -18.43 -10.98 -5.16
C ARG A 22 -17.22 -11.45 -4.37
N ALA A 23 -17.12 -11.04 -3.09
CA ALA A 23 -16.05 -11.46 -2.21
C ALA A 23 -16.01 -12.99 -2.07
N TYR A 24 -17.16 -13.61 -1.83
CA TYR A 24 -17.29 -15.08 -1.74
C TYR A 24 -16.78 -15.78 -3.00
N ILE A 25 -17.23 -15.36 -4.18
CA ILE A 25 -16.78 -15.93 -5.46
C ILE A 25 -15.29 -15.74 -5.64
N LEU A 26 -14.77 -14.54 -5.36
CA LEU A 26 -13.34 -14.21 -5.47
C LEU A 26 -12.50 -15.14 -4.59
N PHE A 27 -12.83 -15.22 -3.30
CA PHE A 27 -12.06 -16.05 -2.36
C PHE A 27 -12.18 -17.54 -2.65
N LYS A 28 -13.37 -18.03 -3.04
CA LYS A 28 -13.57 -19.42 -3.47
C LYS A 28 -12.74 -19.75 -4.71
N THR A 29 -12.58 -18.80 -5.61
CA THR A 29 -11.75 -18.96 -6.82
C THR A 29 -10.27 -19.01 -6.47
N ILE A 30 -9.78 -18.07 -5.64
CA ILE A 30 -8.37 -17.97 -5.24
C ILE A 30 -7.95 -19.16 -4.36
N SER A 31 -8.82 -19.64 -3.49
CA SER A 31 -8.52 -20.78 -2.60
C SER A 31 -8.36 -22.12 -3.32
N ASN A 32 -8.79 -22.22 -4.58
CA ASN A 32 -8.53 -23.40 -5.39
C ASN A 32 -7.17 -23.27 -6.12
N PRO A 33 -6.14 -24.06 -5.78
CA PRO A 33 -4.79 -23.89 -6.35
C PRO A 33 -4.74 -24.09 -7.87
N ILE A 34 -5.57 -24.96 -8.41
CA ILE A 34 -5.61 -25.26 -9.86
C ILE A 34 -6.19 -24.05 -10.60
N ILE A 35 -7.32 -23.52 -10.13
CA ILE A 35 -7.98 -22.36 -10.71
C ILE A 35 -7.08 -21.14 -10.59
N SER A 36 -6.49 -20.91 -9.42
CA SER A 36 -5.60 -19.78 -9.16
C SER A 36 -4.36 -19.80 -10.09
N LYS A 37 -3.70 -20.97 -10.24
CA LYS A 37 -2.56 -21.11 -11.17
C LYS A 37 -2.94 -20.86 -12.62
N THR A 38 -4.10 -21.40 -13.04
CA THR A 38 -4.61 -21.24 -14.42
C THR A 38 -4.94 -19.77 -14.72
N LEU A 39 -5.61 -19.08 -13.80
CA LEU A 39 -5.92 -17.65 -13.93
C LEU A 39 -4.67 -16.79 -13.96
N THR A 40 -3.68 -17.10 -13.10
CA THR A 40 -2.39 -16.39 -13.08
C THR A 40 -1.65 -16.56 -14.42
N ALA A 41 -1.62 -17.78 -14.97
CA ALA A 41 -1.03 -18.04 -16.28
C ALA A 41 -1.76 -17.27 -17.38
N PHE A 42 -3.10 -17.28 -17.35
CA PHE A 42 -3.92 -16.53 -18.30
C PHE A 42 -3.64 -15.02 -18.25
N VAL A 43 -3.56 -14.44 -17.04
CA VAL A 43 -3.23 -13.02 -16.87
C VAL A 43 -1.84 -12.71 -17.43
N LYS A 44 -0.82 -13.54 -17.15
CA LYS A 44 0.54 -13.36 -17.68
C LYS A 44 0.57 -13.40 -19.21
N ILE A 45 -0.11 -14.37 -19.83
CA ILE A 45 -0.21 -14.48 -21.29
C ILE A 45 -0.95 -13.28 -21.88
N SER A 46 -2.05 -12.86 -21.24
CA SER A 46 -2.82 -11.69 -21.68
C SER A 46 -2.00 -10.40 -21.63
N MET A 47 -1.19 -10.23 -20.59
CA MET A 47 -0.26 -9.09 -20.49
C MET A 47 0.84 -9.15 -21.56
N TRP A 48 1.40 -10.33 -21.83
CA TRP A 48 2.40 -10.53 -22.89
C TRP A 48 1.82 -10.21 -24.29
N LEU A 49 0.55 -10.57 -24.52
CA LEU A 49 -0.17 -10.26 -25.75
C LEU A 49 -0.74 -8.83 -25.81
N ASN A 50 -0.50 -7.99 -24.77
CA ASN A 50 -1.07 -6.65 -24.64
C ASN A 50 -2.62 -6.61 -24.74
N LEU A 51 -3.31 -7.65 -24.27
CA LEU A 51 -4.77 -7.68 -24.27
C LEU A 51 -5.34 -6.70 -23.22
N PRO A 52 -6.46 -6.03 -23.51
CA PRO A 52 -7.05 -5.01 -22.62
C PRO A 52 -7.81 -5.62 -21.43
N ILE A 53 -7.12 -6.42 -20.59
CA ILE A 53 -7.71 -7.10 -19.41
C ILE A 53 -7.78 -6.21 -18.17
N SER A 54 -7.19 -5.02 -18.20
CA SER A 54 -7.13 -4.10 -17.05
C SER A 54 -8.51 -3.75 -16.48
N GLY A 55 -9.52 -3.60 -17.34
CA GLY A 55 -10.89 -3.33 -16.93
C GLY A 55 -11.49 -4.46 -16.11
N ILE A 56 -11.25 -5.71 -16.49
CA ILE A 56 -11.73 -6.91 -15.79
C ILE A 56 -11.05 -7.02 -14.42
N ILE A 57 -9.72 -6.84 -14.39
CA ILE A 57 -8.93 -6.87 -13.14
C ILE A 57 -9.42 -5.78 -12.19
N LYS A 58 -9.62 -4.54 -12.68
CA LYS A 58 -10.15 -3.43 -11.87
C LYS A 58 -11.54 -3.71 -11.31
N ALA A 59 -12.45 -4.26 -12.10
CA ALA A 59 -13.82 -4.53 -11.68
C ALA A 59 -13.96 -5.71 -10.72
N THR A 60 -12.96 -6.60 -10.65
CA THR A 60 -12.98 -7.82 -9.84
C THR A 60 -12.04 -7.75 -8.66
N VAL A 61 -10.77 -8.13 -8.88
CA VAL A 61 -9.75 -8.25 -7.82
C VAL A 61 -9.43 -6.88 -7.21
N TYR A 62 -9.10 -5.90 -8.05
CA TYR A 62 -8.68 -4.59 -7.60
C TYR A 62 -9.73 -3.89 -6.72
N LYS A 63 -11.00 -3.90 -7.15
CA LYS A 63 -12.10 -3.29 -6.39
C LYS A 63 -12.27 -3.87 -4.98
N HIS A 64 -11.81 -5.11 -4.75
CA HIS A 64 -11.92 -5.76 -3.44
C HIS A 64 -10.77 -5.35 -2.51
N PHE A 65 -9.54 -5.22 -3.05
CA PHE A 65 -8.34 -5.02 -2.25
C PHE A 65 -7.84 -3.57 -2.21
N CYS A 66 -8.22 -2.75 -3.17
CA CYS A 66 -7.69 -1.38 -3.30
C CYS A 66 -8.79 -0.35 -3.10
N GLY A 67 -8.48 0.69 -2.35
CA GLY A 67 -9.38 1.83 -2.11
C GLY A 67 -9.58 2.72 -3.34
N GLY A 68 -8.55 2.84 -4.19
CA GLY A 68 -8.56 3.66 -5.40
C GLY A 68 -7.23 3.57 -6.14
N THR A 69 -7.17 4.08 -7.38
CA THR A 69 -5.94 4.15 -8.19
C THR A 69 -5.12 5.42 -7.97
N THR A 70 -5.71 6.39 -7.32
CA THR A 70 -5.12 7.68 -6.95
C THR A 70 -5.74 8.15 -5.65
N ILE A 71 -5.12 9.10 -4.97
CA ILE A 71 -5.65 9.74 -3.76
C ILE A 71 -7.09 10.26 -4.02
N ASN A 72 -7.32 10.91 -5.16
CA ASN A 72 -8.66 11.44 -5.49
C ASN A 72 -9.69 10.33 -5.73
N ASN A 73 -9.29 9.23 -6.38
CA ASN A 73 -10.19 8.09 -6.63
C ASN A 73 -10.50 7.29 -5.37
N SER A 74 -9.75 7.48 -4.29
CA SER A 74 -9.99 6.85 -2.99
C SER A 74 -11.05 7.57 -2.15
N GLN A 75 -11.48 8.78 -2.57
CA GLN A 75 -12.38 9.62 -1.79
C GLN A 75 -13.69 8.93 -1.42
N GLU A 76 -14.34 8.27 -2.37
CA GLU A 76 -15.58 7.52 -2.13
C GLU A 76 -15.39 6.42 -1.06
N THR A 77 -14.25 5.73 -1.11
CA THR A 77 -13.92 4.68 -0.14
C THR A 77 -13.65 5.27 1.25
N ILE A 78 -12.94 6.41 1.31
CA ILE A 78 -12.66 7.14 2.55
C ILE A 78 -13.96 7.56 3.21
N GLU A 79 -14.87 8.19 2.46
CA GLU A 79 -16.16 8.64 2.97
C GLU A 79 -17.04 7.49 3.46
N LYS A 80 -17.08 6.38 2.69
CA LYS A 80 -17.83 5.19 3.09
C LYS A 80 -17.33 4.60 4.40
N LEU A 81 -16.01 4.51 4.60
CA LEU A 81 -15.41 4.01 5.84
C LEU A 81 -15.66 4.98 7.00
N TRP A 82 -15.52 6.28 6.74
CA TRP A 82 -15.75 7.31 7.74
C TRP A 82 -17.20 7.34 8.25
N ASN A 83 -18.18 7.09 7.40
CA ASN A 83 -19.59 6.94 7.80
C ASN A 83 -19.80 5.76 8.75
N SER A 84 -18.91 4.79 8.75
CA SER A 84 -18.88 3.66 9.69
C SER A 84 -17.94 3.88 10.88
N HIS A 85 -17.46 5.11 11.08
CA HIS A 85 -16.49 5.50 12.12
C HIS A 85 -15.14 4.80 11.99
N ILE A 86 -14.72 4.50 10.77
CA ILE A 86 -13.41 3.89 10.44
C ILE A 86 -12.55 4.94 9.75
N GLY A 87 -11.43 5.30 10.39
CA GLY A 87 -10.40 6.14 9.76
C GLY A 87 -9.64 5.36 8.68
N THR A 88 -9.07 6.08 7.74
CA THR A 88 -8.35 5.51 6.59
C THR A 88 -6.89 5.94 6.62
N ILE A 89 -5.99 5.05 6.24
CA ILE A 89 -4.59 5.37 5.93
C ILE A 89 -4.39 5.16 4.44
N LEU A 90 -3.86 6.17 3.76
CA LEU A 90 -3.52 6.08 2.34
C LEU A 90 -2.11 5.53 2.23
N ASP A 91 -1.99 4.32 1.70
CA ASP A 91 -0.73 3.67 1.39
C ASP A 91 -0.57 3.55 -0.13
N PHE A 92 0.54 4.08 -0.65
CA PHE A 92 0.92 3.94 -2.04
C PHE A 92 1.83 2.72 -2.17
N SER A 93 1.32 1.65 -2.75
CA SER A 93 2.06 0.40 -2.90
C SER A 93 2.75 0.33 -4.26
N ALA A 94 4.06 0.57 -4.27
CA ALA A 94 4.93 0.46 -5.44
C ALA A 94 6.14 -0.46 -5.17
N GLU A 95 5.88 -1.60 -4.53
CA GLU A 95 6.92 -2.56 -4.13
C GLU A 95 7.72 -3.12 -5.32
N GLY A 96 8.96 -3.53 -5.05
CA GLY A 96 9.85 -4.16 -6.03
C GLY A 96 10.40 -3.21 -7.09
N LYS A 97 10.41 -1.91 -6.82
CA LYS A 97 11.07 -0.91 -7.65
C LYS A 97 12.51 -0.69 -7.18
N GLU A 98 13.40 -0.40 -8.12
CA GLU A 98 14.83 -0.23 -7.83
C GLU A 98 15.43 1.02 -8.49
N SER A 99 14.59 1.92 -9.03
CA SER A 99 15.08 3.13 -9.67
C SER A 99 14.91 4.37 -8.79
N GLU A 100 15.84 5.30 -8.91
CA GLU A 100 15.77 6.60 -8.25
C GLU A 100 14.49 7.39 -8.59
N ILE A 101 13.97 7.21 -9.80
CA ILE A 101 12.71 7.81 -10.26
C ILE A 101 11.54 7.26 -9.45
N ASP A 102 11.50 5.94 -9.26
CA ASP A 102 10.44 5.28 -8.51
C ASP A 102 10.50 5.66 -7.02
N PHE A 103 11.70 5.69 -6.40
CA PHE A 103 11.87 6.11 -5.00
C PHE A 103 11.45 7.57 -4.76
N ASN A 104 11.78 8.46 -5.69
CA ASN A 104 11.32 9.85 -5.61
C ASN A 104 9.81 9.97 -5.81
N ARG A 105 9.21 9.13 -6.65
CA ARG A 105 7.77 9.06 -6.81
C ARG A 105 7.10 8.61 -5.53
N GLU A 106 7.60 7.55 -4.89
CA GLU A 106 7.09 7.04 -3.60
C GLU A 106 7.11 8.13 -2.53
N MET A 107 8.25 8.82 -2.38
CA MET A 107 8.35 9.97 -1.47
C MET A 107 7.28 11.03 -1.77
N ASN A 108 7.09 11.38 -3.04
CA ASN A 108 6.13 12.43 -3.43
C ASN A 108 4.67 11.99 -3.19
N GLU A 109 4.32 10.73 -3.44
CA GLU A 109 2.99 10.19 -3.15
C GLU A 109 2.73 10.16 -1.63
N THR A 110 3.74 9.79 -0.83
CA THR A 110 3.66 9.87 0.65
C THR A 110 3.43 11.31 1.11
N ILE A 111 4.17 12.27 0.57
CA ILE A 111 3.96 13.70 0.87
C ILE A 111 2.57 14.16 0.44
N ALA A 112 2.05 13.69 -0.69
CA ALA A 112 0.70 14.00 -1.15
C ALA A 112 -0.36 13.41 -0.20
N SER A 113 -0.16 12.19 0.34
CA SER A 113 -1.04 11.58 1.34
C SER A 113 -1.04 12.37 2.65
N ILE A 114 0.13 12.86 3.11
CA ILE A 114 0.25 13.75 4.27
C ILE A 114 -0.54 15.05 4.05
N ASN A 115 -0.42 15.66 2.87
CA ASN A 115 -1.16 16.88 2.54
C ASN A 115 -2.67 16.64 2.56
N LYS A 116 -3.13 15.51 2.05
CA LYS A 116 -4.54 15.10 2.10
C LYS A 116 -5.01 14.92 3.54
N ALA A 117 -4.23 14.22 4.37
CA ALA A 117 -4.51 13.99 5.78
C ALA A 117 -4.63 15.30 6.60
N THR A 118 -3.89 16.33 6.21
CA THR A 118 -3.95 17.65 6.88
C THR A 118 -5.35 18.26 6.86
N SER A 119 -6.11 18.05 5.79
CA SER A 119 -7.44 18.63 5.59
C SER A 119 -8.59 17.68 5.93
N GLU A 120 -8.31 16.40 6.20
CA GLU A 120 -9.35 15.38 6.35
C GLU A 120 -9.21 14.56 7.64
N LYS A 121 -10.13 14.77 8.58
CA LYS A 121 -10.18 14.01 9.84
C LYS A 121 -10.37 12.50 9.65
N SER A 122 -10.89 12.08 8.52
CA SER A 122 -11.06 10.67 8.14
C SER A 122 -9.74 9.98 7.83
N ILE A 123 -8.63 10.75 7.71
CA ILE A 123 -7.28 10.25 7.45
C ILE A 123 -6.38 10.66 8.62
N PRO A 124 -6.39 9.94 9.75
CA PRO A 124 -5.70 10.34 10.96
C PRO A 124 -4.17 10.15 10.91
N PHE A 125 -3.67 9.36 9.97
CA PHE A 125 -2.26 8.99 9.84
C PHE A 125 -1.85 8.91 8.37
N SER A 126 -0.55 9.05 8.12
CA SER A 126 0.10 8.64 6.88
C SER A 126 1.04 7.46 7.15
N VAL A 127 1.54 6.82 6.11
CA VAL A 127 2.44 5.66 6.20
C VAL A 127 3.44 5.69 5.04
N PHE A 128 4.63 5.14 5.25
CA PHE A 128 5.55 4.78 4.18
C PHE A 128 6.30 3.50 4.52
N LYS A 129 6.80 2.84 3.47
CA LYS A 129 7.65 1.65 3.54
C LYS A 129 9.09 2.01 3.21
N PRO A 130 10.08 1.64 4.04
CA PRO A 130 11.49 1.89 3.75
C PRO A 130 11.94 1.34 2.39
N THR A 131 11.44 0.16 1.98
CA THR A 131 11.77 -0.46 0.68
C THR A 131 11.19 0.29 -0.53
N GLY A 132 10.21 1.17 -0.32
CA GLY A 132 9.72 2.11 -1.33
C GLY A 132 10.64 3.31 -1.56
N LEU A 133 11.61 3.56 -0.66
CA LEU A 133 12.48 4.75 -0.67
C LEU A 133 13.94 4.44 -1.00
N ALA A 134 14.35 3.17 -0.94
CA ALA A 134 15.67 2.69 -1.32
C ALA A 134 15.61 1.23 -1.76
N ARG A 135 16.62 0.79 -2.55
CA ARG A 135 16.72 -0.61 -2.96
C ARG A 135 16.96 -1.53 -1.76
N PHE A 136 16.28 -2.67 -1.76
CA PHE A 136 16.31 -3.65 -0.69
C PHE A 136 17.74 -4.09 -0.31
N SER A 137 18.59 -4.34 -1.31
CA SER A 137 19.96 -4.79 -1.10
C SER A 137 20.86 -3.76 -0.38
N LEU A 138 20.55 -2.47 -0.50
CA LEU A 138 21.23 -1.43 0.28
C LEU A 138 20.80 -1.48 1.75
N LEU A 139 19.48 -1.56 2.00
CA LEU A 139 18.92 -1.63 3.35
C LEU A 139 19.45 -2.86 4.10
N GLU A 140 19.53 -4.02 3.43
CA GLU A 140 20.10 -5.24 3.99
C GLU A 140 21.59 -5.09 4.35
N LYS A 141 22.39 -4.43 3.51
CA LYS A 141 23.81 -4.15 3.81
C LYS A 141 23.96 -3.26 5.04
N ILE A 142 23.14 -2.21 5.12
CA ILE A 142 23.16 -1.30 6.27
C ILE A 142 22.79 -2.08 7.54
N ASN A 143 21.72 -2.86 7.50
CA ASN A 143 21.28 -3.67 8.64
C ASN A 143 22.34 -4.66 9.14
N ARG A 144 23.14 -5.21 8.23
CA ARG A 144 24.24 -6.13 8.54
C ARG A 144 25.56 -5.42 8.88
N ASN A 145 25.59 -4.10 8.94
CA ASN A 145 26.81 -3.30 9.13
C ASN A 145 27.92 -3.63 8.13
N ILE A 146 27.55 -3.96 6.89
CA ILE A 146 28.51 -4.23 5.81
C ILE A 146 29.03 -2.88 5.29
N LYS A 147 30.35 -2.78 5.10
CA LYS A 147 30.96 -1.58 4.55
C LYS A 147 30.38 -1.27 3.17
N LEU A 148 29.84 -0.07 3.03
CA LEU A 148 29.28 0.44 1.78
C LEU A 148 30.40 0.96 0.87
N SER A 149 30.21 0.86 -0.44
CA SER A 149 31.02 1.58 -1.42
C SER A 149 30.68 3.07 -1.42
N GLU A 150 31.48 3.88 -2.09
CA GLU A 150 31.23 5.34 -2.21
C GLU A 150 29.87 5.62 -2.86
N ILE A 151 29.49 4.85 -3.85
CA ILE A 151 28.19 4.96 -4.53
C ILE A 151 27.05 4.63 -3.55
N GLU A 152 27.19 3.53 -2.81
CA GLU A 152 26.20 3.12 -1.82
C GLU A 152 26.07 4.11 -0.64
N GLU A 153 27.13 4.80 -0.28
CA GLU A 153 27.06 5.89 0.71
C GLU A 153 26.28 7.10 0.18
N ILE A 154 26.36 7.40 -1.11
CA ILE A 154 25.54 8.43 -1.76
C ILE A 154 24.08 8.00 -1.77
N GLU A 155 23.80 6.74 -2.13
CA GLU A 155 22.42 6.18 -2.10
C GLU A 155 21.84 6.22 -0.68
N ARG A 156 22.62 5.85 0.35
CA ARG A 156 22.21 5.93 1.75
C ARG A 156 21.81 7.34 2.16
N LYS A 157 22.66 8.33 1.86
CA LYS A 157 22.35 9.74 2.15
C LYS A 157 21.10 10.22 1.42
N THR A 158 20.89 9.75 0.20
CA THR A 158 19.71 10.09 -0.59
C THR A 158 18.45 9.49 0.02
N PHE A 159 18.53 8.25 0.49
CA PHE A 159 17.46 7.56 1.23
C PHE A 159 17.11 8.32 2.53
N GLU A 160 18.10 8.64 3.36
CA GLU A 160 17.93 9.43 4.59
C GLU A 160 17.25 10.77 4.28
N GLY A 161 17.70 11.47 3.25
CA GLY A 161 17.11 12.74 2.84
C GLY A 161 15.65 12.64 2.36
N ARG A 162 15.22 11.49 1.81
CA ARG A 162 13.81 11.24 1.49
C ARG A 162 12.98 11.10 2.76
N ILE A 163 13.47 10.33 3.74
CA ILE A 163 12.80 10.16 5.04
C ILE A 163 12.68 11.51 5.76
N GLU A 164 13.76 12.29 5.79
CA GLU A 164 13.74 13.63 6.41
C GLU A 164 12.67 14.53 5.78
N LYS A 165 12.54 14.53 4.45
CA LYS A 165 11.50 15.31 3.74
C LYS A 165 10.09 14.87 4.12
N ILE A 166 9.84 13.56 4.20
CA ILE A 166 8.56 13.00 4.61
C ILE A 166 8.26 13.40 6.06
N CYS A 167 9.19 13.13 6.98
CA CYS A 167 9.01 13.42 8.40
C CYS A 167 8.85 14.92 8.66
N LYS A 168 9.64 15.77 7.98
CA LYS A 168 9.49 17.22 8.07
C LYS A 168 8.11 17.67 7.62
N ARG A 169 7.62 17.17 6.46
CA ARG A 169 6.30 17.51 5.96
C ARG A 169 5.20 17.09 6.91
N ALA A 170 5.32 15.91 7.49
CA ALA A 170 4.37 15.38 8.47
C ALA A 170 4.36 16.23 9.76
N SER A 171 5.53 16.57 10.28
CA SER A 171 5.68 17.43 11.46
C SER A 171 5.10 18.82 11.24
N ASP A 172 5.44 19.47 10.12
CA ASP A 172 4.94 20.82 9.78
C ASP A 172 3.40 20.83 9.69
N ASN A 173 2.77 19.72 9.29
CA ASN A 173 1.32 19.57 9.18
C ASN A 173 0.67 18.87 10.40
N LYS A 174 1.43 18.47 11.40
CA LYS A 174 0.95 17.74 12.58
C LYS A 174 0.21 16.44 12.24
N VAL A 175 0.63 15.75 11.19
CA VAL A 175 0.11 14.45 10.77
C VAL A 175 1.06 13.37 11.27
N PRO A 176 0.62 12.45 12.14
CA PRO A 176 1.45 11.32 12.56
C PRO A 176 1.75 10.40 11.38
N VAL A 177 2.94 9.81 11.36
CA VAL A 177 3.37 8.89 10.29
C VAL A 177 3.77 7.56 10.89
N PHE A 178 3.27 6.49 10.30
CA PHE A 178 3.77 5.14 10.53
C PHE A 178 4.94 4.83 9.61
N ILE A 179 5.95 4.16 10.14
CA ILE A 179 6.96 3.46 9.37
C ILE A 179 6.52 2.00 9.38
N ASP A 180 6.14 1.49 8.23
CA ASP A 180 5.65 0.11 8.12
C ASP A 180 6.81 -0.87 8.34
N ALA A 181 6.60 -1.85 9.21
CA ALA A 181 7.57 -2.91 9.44
C ALA A 181 7.50 -3.92 8.29
N GLU A 182 8.68 -4.21 7.74
CA GLU A 182 8.79 -5.12 6.60
C GLU A 182 9.56 -6.39 7.03
N GLU A 183 10.58 -6.80 6.28
CA GLU A 183 11.34 -7.99 6.60
C GLU A 183 12.28 -7.79 7.80
N SER A 184 12.39 -8.83 8.65
CA SER A 184 13.20 -8.77 9.88
C SER A 184 14.68 -8.48 9.63
N TRP A 185 15.21 -8.81 8.44
CA TRP A 185 16.61 -8.60 8.09
C TRP A 185 16.95 -7.20 7.57
N ILE A 186 15.99 -6.29 7.57
CA ILE A 186 16.18 -4.85 7.36
C ILE A 186 15.68 -4.01 8.54
N GLN A 187 15.21 -4.66 9.60
CA GLN A 187 14.52 -4.00 10.73
C GLN A 187 15.40 -2.99 11.46
N ASP A 188 16.69 -3.28 11.63
CA ASP A 188 17.60 -2.38 12.36
C ASP A 188 18.00 -1.13 11.54
N THR A 189 17.81 -1.19 10.22
CA THR A 189 18.04 -0.04 9.33
C THR A 189 16.96 1.00 9.50
#